data_c252b56514b8ba58384a1fc15feae75c
#
_entry.id   c252b56514b8ba58384a1fc15feae75c
#
_cell.length_a   1.000
_cell.length_b   1.000
_cell.length_c   1.000
_cell.angle_alpha   90.00
_cell.angle_beta   90.00
_cell.angle_gamma   90.00
#
_symmetry.space_group_name_H-M   'P 1'
#
loop_
_entity.id
_entity.type
_entity.pdbx_description
1 polymer ?
#
loop_
_entity_poly.entity_id
_entity_poly.type
_entity_poly.pdbx_seq_one_letter_code
_entity_poly.pdbx_strand_id
1 'polypeptide(L)'
;MSLTEISLNIPTEHVANVFGQFDAYIKKIERTLNVTVVVRGDSMKLIGNERQIKSASNVFMQLLELSKRGNVITEQNVNYALSLAAEAKESAIVEIDKDCICHTINGKPVKPKTLGQKNYVDAIRQKMIVFGMGPAGTGKTYLAMAMAITAFKNEEVGRIILTRPAIEAGEKLGFLPGDLQSKVDPYLRPLYDALYQIMGAESFQKNMEKGLIEVATLAYMRRRTLDNSFIILDEAQNTTPAQMKMFLTRIGFGSKAVITGDATQKDLSPGTTSGLDVALKVLKKVDEIGICELTSQDVVRHPVVQKIVKAYEDYENRNKKKQAEQKKKWEKR
;
A
#
# COMPACT_ATOMS: atom_id res chain seq x y z
N MET A 1 1.62 -23.94 -34.47
CA MET A 1 2.45 -23.44 -33.34
C MET A 1 3.13 -24.65 -32.72
N SER A 2 4.45 -24.66 -32.62
CA SER A 2 5.20 -25.75 -32.01
C SER A 2 4.97 -25.72 -30.49
N LEU A 3 4.45 -26.83 -29.95
CA LEU A 3 4.40 -27.03 -28.51
C LEU A 3 5.83 -27.35 -28.04
N THR A 4 6.29 -26.66 -27.05
CA THR A 4 7.58 -26.86 -26.39
C THR A 4 7.33 -27.41 -24.98
N GLU A 5 8.30 -28.15 -24.43
CA GLU A 5 8.24 -28.58 -23.03
C GLU A 5 9.49 -28.11 -22.28
N ILE A 6 9.32 -27.74 -21.01
CA ILE A 6 10.40 -27.47 -20.06
C ILE A 6 10.15 -28.29 -18.80
N SER A 7 11.20 -28.93 -18.28
CA SER A 7 11.16 -29.65 -17.01
C SER A 7 11.72 -28.76 -15.90
N LEU A 8 11.00 -28.69 -14.76
CA LEU A 8 11.42 -28.04 -13.53
C LEU A 8 11.49 -29.08 -12.42
N ASN A 9 12.39 -28.89 -11.49
CA ASN A 9 12.48 -29.71 -10.28
C ASN A 9 11.98 -28.90 -9.08
N ILE A 10 10.93 -29.38 -8.41
CA ILE A 10 10.41 -28.81 -7.15
C ILE A 10 10.68 -29.85 -6.06
N PRO A 11 11.60 -29.60 -5.12
CA PRO A 11 11.89 -30.53 -4.03
C PRO A 11 10.62 -30.88 -3.23
N THR A 12 10.47 -32.16 -2.87
CA THR A 12 9.26 -32.73 -2.21
C THR A 12 8.80 -31.92 -1.00
N GLU A 13 9.74 -31.38 -0.24
CA GLU A 13 9.49 -30.55 0.94
C GLU A 13 8.78 -29.23 0.64
N HIS A 14 8.88 -28.73 -0.61
CA HIS A 14 8.25 -27.49 -1.05
C HIS A 14 6.98 -27.70 -1.88
N VAL A 15 6.71 -28.93 -2.32
CA VAL A 15 5.58 -29.24 -3.22
C VAL A 15 4.26 -28.76 -2.66
N ALA A 16 3.92 -29.14 -1.42
CA ALA A 16 2.65 -28.76 -0.81
C ALA A 16 2.46 -27.24 -0.68
N ASN A 17 3.56 -26.52 -0.41
CA ASN A 17 3.54 -25.07 -0.27
C ASN A 17 3.42 -24.36 -1.65
N VAL A 18 4.14 -24.82 -2.66
CA VAL A 18 4.17 -24.21 -4.00
C VAL A 18 2.91 -24.56 -4.81
N PHE A 19 2.38 -25.79 -4.66
CA PHE A 19 1.22 -26.25 -5.42
C PHE A 19 -0.12 -25.84 -4.79
N GLY A 20 -0.11 -25.60 -3.47
CA GLY A 20 -1.30 -25.28 -2.70
C GLY A 20 -2.18 -26.50 -2.45
N GLN A 21 -3.21 -26.33 -1.63
CA GLN A 21 -4.17 -27.39 -1.33
C GLN A 21 -4.89 -27.84 -2.61
N PHE A 22 -4.91 -29.15 -2.85
CA PHE A 22 -5.54 -29.76 -4.04
C PHE A 22 -5.04 -29.19 -5.37
N ASP A 23 -3.76 -28.82 -5.45
CA ASP A 23 -3.10 -28.23 -6.63
C ASP A 23 -3.77 -26.93 -7.11
N ALA A 24 -4.39 -26.20 -6.18
CA ALA A 24 -5.13 -24.98 -6.50
C ALA A 24 -4.27 -23.93 -7.21
N TYR A 25 -3.01 -23.81 -6.83
CA TYR A 25 -2.09 -22.83 -7.42
C TYR A 25 -1.62 -23.27 -8.81
N ILE A 26 -1.34 -24.58 -9.01
CA ILE A 26 -1.05 -25.12 -10.33
C ILE A 26 -2.21 -24.84 -11.28
N LYS A 27 -3.43 -25.25 -10.94
CA LYS A 27 -4.63 -25.03 -11.76
C LYS A 27 -4.86 -23.56 -12.10
N LYS A 28 -4.53 -22.67 -11.20
CA LYS A 28 -4.64 -21.23 -11.41
C LYS A 28 -3.59 -20.73 -12.42
N ILE A 29 -2.35 -21.17 -12.27
CA ILE A 29 -1.23 -20.81 -13.17
C ILE A 29 -1.52 -21.36 -14.58
N GLU A 30 -1.94 -22.63 -14.70
CA GLU A 30 -2.33 -23.25 -15.98
C GLU A 30 -3.37 -22.41 -16.72
N ARG A 31 -4.47 -22.07 -16.04
CA ARG A 31 -5.57 -21.29 -16.64
C ARG A 31 -5.15 -19.87 -17.02
N THR A 32 -4.32 -19.23 -16.22
CA THR A 32 -3.94 -17.82 -16.44
C THR A 32 -2.90 -17.69 -17.56
N LEU A 33 -1.92 -18.59 -17.61
CA LEU A 33 -0.84 -18.54 -18.58
C LEU A 33 -1.09 -19.47 -19.79
N ASN A 34 -2.20 -20.21 -19.78
CA ASN A 34 -2.57 -21.16 -20.84
C ASN A 34 -1.44 -22.18 -21.14
N VAL A 35 -0.95 -22.82 -20.08
CA VAL A 35 0.04 -23.91 -20.11
C VAL A 35 -0.56 -25.16 -19.49
N THR A 36 -0.03 -26.33 -19.84
CA THR A 36 -0.35 -27.59 -19.17
C THR A 36 0.79 -27.98 -18.25
N VAL A 37 0.47 -28.35 -17.01
CA VAL A 37 1.44 -28.76 -15.99
C VAL A 37 1.27 -30.24 -15.70
N VAL A 38 2.32 -31.04 -15.91
CA VAL A 38 2.34 -32.47 -15.60
C VAL A 38 3.34 -32.73 -14.49
N VAL A 39 2.85 -33.21 -13.35
CA VAL A 39 3.68 -33.48 -12.15
C VAL A 39 3.93 -34.99 -12.05
N ARG A 40 5.21 -35.37 -11.83
CA ARG A 40 5.62 -36.75 -11.56
C ARG A 40 6.71 -36.75 -10.50
N GLY A 41 6.34 -37.06 -9.26
CA GLY A 41 7.24 -36.92 -8.11
C GLY A 41 7.75 -35.49 -7.96
N ASP A 42 9.07 -35.30 -7.91
CA ASP A 42 9.73 -34.00 -7.82
C ASP A 42 9.86 -33.27 -9.17
N SER A 43 9.56 -33.96 -10.26
CA SER A 43 9.67 -33.41 -11.61
C SER A 43 8.34 -32.86 -12.09
N MET A 44 8.35 -31.63 -12.54
CA MET A 44 7.22 -30.94 -13.13
C MET A 44 7.53 -30.55 -14.56
N LYS A 45 6.70 -30.95 -15.53
CA LYS A 45 6.80 -30.56 -16.91
C LYS A 45 5.78 -29.48 -17.23
N LEU A 46 6.23 -28.44 -17.91
CA LEU A 46 5.41 -27.36 -18.45
C LEU A 46 5.31 -27.53 -19.95
N ILE A 47 4.10 -27.57 -20.50
CA ILE A 47 3.82 -27.77 -21.91
C ILE A 47 2.97 -26.61 -22.43
N GLY A 48 3.40 -25.98 -23.52
CA GLY A 48 2.71 -24.83 -24.12
C GLY A 48 3.55 -24.17 -25.21
N ASN A 49 3.27 -22.89 -25.52
CA ASN A 49 4.17 -22.13 -26.38
C ASN A 49 5.35 -21.56 -25.57
N GLU A 50 6.45 -21.27 -26.25
CA GLU A 50 7.71 -20.86 -25.65
C GLU A 50 7.57 -19.67 -24.66
N ARG A 51 6.82 -18.64 -25.02
CA ARG A 51 6.59 -17.46 -24.15
C ARG A 51 5.80 -17.82 -22.89
N GLN A 52 4.75 -18.61 -23.05
CA GLN A 52 3.88 -19.03 -21.94
C GLN A 52 4.62 -19.93 -20.95
N ILE A 53 5.40 -20.89 -21.48
CA ILE A 53 6.24 -21.79 -20.65
C ILE A 53 7.29 -21.00 -19.90
N LYS A 54 7.95 -20.04 -20.53
CA LYS A 54 8.95 -19.20 -19.88
C LYS A 54 8.35 -18.42 -18.71
N SER A 55 7.20 -17.78 -18.92
CA SER A 55 6.48 -17.07 -17.86
C SER A 55 6.04 -18.02 -16.75
N ALA A 56 5.51 -19.19 -17.07
CA ALA A 56 5.10 -20.17 -16.07
C ALA A 56 6.30 -20.70 -15.27
N SER A 57 7.41 -21.01 -15.93
CA SER A 57 8.66 -21.43 -15.31
C SER A 57 9.14 -20.40 -14.29
N ASN A 58 9.15 -19.13 -14.66
CA ASN A 58 9.56 -18.04 -13.79
C ASN A 58 8.64 -17.89 -12.58
N VAL A 59 7.32 -17.98 -12.76
CA VAL A 59 6.35 -17.98 -11.67
C VAL A 59 6.64 -19.10 -10.67
N PHE A 60 6.79 -20.35 -11.14
CA PHE A 60 7.09 -21.47 -10.26
C PHE A 60 8.42 -21.33 -9.55
N MET A 61 9.47 -20.87 -10.24
CA MET A 61 10.79 -20.66 -9.63
C MET A 61 10.76 -19.57 -8.54
N GLN A 62 10.00 -18.50 -8.73
CA GLN A 62 9.82 -17.46 -7.73
C GLN A 62 9.06 -17.98 -6.48
N LEU A 63 7.98 -18.74 -6.70
CA LEU A 63 7.23 -19.34 -5.59
C LEU A 63 8.10 -20.35 -4.82
N LEU A 64 8.91 -21.14 -5.53
CA LEU A 64 9.87 -22.06 -4.92
C LEU A 64 10.91 -21.31 -4.08
N GLU A 65 11.45 -20.22 -4.60
CA GLU A 65 12.44 -19.42 -3.85
C GLU A 65 11.85 -18.80 -2.60
N LEU A 66 10.61 -18.29 -2.65
CA LEU A 66 9.88 -17.85 -1.46
C LEU A 66 9.68 -18.98 -0.45
N SER A 67 9.31 -20.18 -0.93
CA SER A 67 9.13 -21.36 -0.08
C SER A 67 10.43 -21.80 0.59
N LYS A 68 11.56 -21.80 -0.12
CA LYS A 68 12.90 -22.10 0.42
C LYS A 68 13.32 -21.13 1.54
N ARG A 69 12.80 -19.91 1.54
CA ARG A 69 13.02 -18.90 2.58
C ARG A 69 12.07 -19.03 3.77
N GLY A 70 11.28 -20.10 3.83
CA GLY A 70 10.33 -20.34 4.91
C GLY A 70 9.02 -19.57 4.80
N ASN A 71 8.75 -18.91 3.67
CA ASN A 71 7.45 -18.23 3.47
C ASN A 71 6.36 -19.25 3.18
N VAL A 72 5.20 -19.08 3.81
CA VAL A 72 3.98 -19.77 3.41
C VAL A 72 3.41 -19.09 2.17
N ILE A 73 3.31 -19.84 1.06
CA ILE A 73 2.76 -19.33 -0.18
C ILE A 73 1.25 -19.17 -0.03
N THR A 74 0.78 -17.99 -0.35
CA THR A 74 -0.65 -17.65 -0.33
C THR A 74 -1.18 -17.43 -1.75
N GLU A 75 -2.49 -17.50 -1.92
CA GLU A 75 -3.11 -17.17 -3.21
C GLU A 75 -2.73 -15.76 -3.71
N GLN A 76 -2.50 -14.83 -2.78
CA GLN A 76 -2.04 -13.49 -3.10
C GLN A 76 -0.63 -13.49 -3.72
N ASN A 77 0.30 -14.29 -3.19
CA ASN A 77 1.64 -14.44 -3.77
C ASN A 77 1.56 -14.97 -5.20
N VAL A 78 0.69 -15.96 -5.44
CA VAL A 78 0.47 -16.53 -6.79
C VAL A 78 -0.12 -15.49 -7.74
N ASN A 79 -1.16 -14.77 -7.33
CA ASN A 79 -1.75 -13.70 -8.15
C ASN A 79 -0.74 -12.62 -8.50
N TYR A 80 0.08 -12.25 -7.54
CA TYR A 80 1.10 -11.25 -7.73
C TYR A 80 2.22 -11.72 -8.66
N ALA A 81 2.69 -12.97 -8.52
CA ALA A 81 3.65 -13.58 -9.42
C ALA A 81 3.13 -13.62 -10.87
N LEU A 82 1.85 -13.96 -11.05
CA LEU A 82 1.19 -13.97 -12.35
C LEU A 82 1.09 -12.56 -12.97
N SER A 83 0.80 -11.53 -12.16
CA SER A 83 0.74 -10.14 -12.66
C SER A 83 2.12 -9.64 -13.10
N LEU A 84 3.18 -9.95 -12.35
CA LEU A 84 4.55 -9.59 -12.72
C LEU A 84 5.04 -10.33 -13.99
N ALA A 85 4.65 -11.60 -14.16
CA ALA A 85 4.94 -12.35 -15.36
C ALA A 85 4.31 -11.72 -16.62
N ALA A 86 3.10 -11.15 -16.48
CA ALA A 86 2.43 -10.42 -17.56
C ALA A 86 3.17 -9.12 -17.93
N GLU A 87 3.86 -8.48 -16.97
CA GLU A 87 4.60 -7.22 -17.15
C GLU A 87 6.10 -7.42 -17.47
N ALA A 88 6.57 -8.66 -17.61
CA ALA A 88 7.98 -9.04 -17.81
C ALA A 88 8.94 -8.53 -16.71
N LYS A 89 8.45 -8.39 -15.46
CA LYS A 89 9.21 -7.94 -14.28
C LYS A 89 9.49 -9.11 -13.31
N GLU A 90 9.92 -10.19 -13.82
CA GLU A 90 9.90 -11.51 -13.19
C GLU A 90 10.84 -11.69 -11.99
N SER A 91 11.92 -10.89 -11.84
CA SER A 91 12.88 -11.02 -10.73
C SER A 91 12.48 -10.29 -9.43
N ALA A 92 11.43 -9.48 -9.49
CA ALA A 92 11.12 -8.52 -8.44
C ALA A 92 10.65 -9.15 -7.11
N ILE A 93 9.98 -10.31 -7.11
CA ILE A 93 9.40 -10.91 -5.88
C ILE A 93 10.48 -11.27 -4.86
N VAL A 94 11.58 -11.83 -5.32
CA VAL A 94 12.68 -12.26 -4.45
C VAL A 94 13.38 -11.05 -3.81
N GLU A 95 13.57 -9.97 -4.56
CA GLU A 95 14.15 -8.73 -4.07
C GLU A 95 13.22 -8.03 -3.07
N ILE A 96 11.92 -8.02 -3.35
CA ILE A 96 10.90 -7.48 -2.46
C ILE A 96 10.91 -8.24 -1.12
N ASP A 97 11.00 -9.57 -1.15
CA ASP A 97 10.98 -10.39 0.05
C ASP A 97 12.21 -10.19 0.95
N LYS A 98 13.35 -9.80 0.38
CA LYS A 98 14.57 -9.48 1.14
C LYS A 98 14.50 -8.15 1.89
N ASP A 99 13.62 -7.26 1.48
CA ASP A 99 13.54 -5.88 1.99
C ASP A 99 12.76 -5.80 3.30
N CYS A 100 13.39 -6.14 4.41
CA CYS A 100 12.80 -5.99 5.74
C CYS A 100 13.03 -4.57 6.26
N ILE A 101 11.95 -3.82 6.47
CA ILE A 101 11.99 -2.46 7.02
C ILE A 101 12.25 -2.52 8.53
N CYS A 102 11.44 -3.32 9.24
CA CYS A 102 11.53 -3.53 10.69
C CYS A 102 10.77 -4.79 11.10
N HIS A 103 10.73 -5.07 12.39
CA HIS A 103 9.89 -6.11 12.96
C HIS A 103 8.84 -5.51 13.89
N THR A 104 7.65 -6.09 13.90
CA THR A 104 6.62 -5.79 14.89
C THR A 104 7.07 -6.26 16.27
N ILE A 105 6.36 -5.84 17.33
CA ILE A 105 6.61 -6.31 18.71
C ILE A 105 6.52 -7.84 18.84
N ASN A 106 5.75 -8.49 17.97
CA ASN A 106 5.60 -9.96 17.93
C ASN A 106 6.63 -10.64 17.02
N GLY A 107 7.71 -9.96 16.63
CA GLY A 107 8.77 -10.49 15.78
C GLY A 107 8.39 -10.69 14.31
N LYS A 108 7.21 -10.30 13.87
CA LYS A 108 6.81 -10.41 12.44
C LYS A 108 7.53 -9.36 11.61
N PRO A 109 8.16 -9.74 10.48
CA PRO A 109 8.82 -8.77 9.61
C PRO A 109 7.80 -7.87 8.91
N VAL A 110 8.08 -6.58 8.89
CA VAL A 110 7.37 -5.57 8.09
C VAL A 110 8.20 -5.33 6.84
N LYS A 111 7.65 -5.71 5.70
CA LYS A 111 8.32 -5.61 4.40
C LYS A 111 7.32 -5.27 3.29
N PRO A 112 7.76 -4.68 2.17
CA PRO A 112 6.92 -4.55 0.99
C PRO A 112 6.41 -5.93 0.56
N LYS A 113 5.21 -6.00 0.03
CA LYS A 113 4.61 -7.23 -0.50
C LYS A 113 4.39 -7.16 -2.01
N THR A 114 4.54 -5.98 -2.58
CA THR A 114 4.35 -5.72 -4.01
C THR A 114 5.46 -4.80 -4.54
N LEU A 115 5.63 -4.77 -5.85
CA LEU A 115 6.61 -3.89 -6.50
C LEU A 115 6.26 -2.42 -6.29
N GLY A 116 4.97 -2.06 -6.34
CA GLY A 116 4.51 -0.70 -6.04
C GLY A 116 4.88 -0.29 -4.61
N GLN A 117 4.66 -1.19 -3.63
CA GLN A 117 5.08 -0.96 -2.25
C GLN A 117 6.60 -0.86 -2.11
N LYS A 118 7.37 -1.69 -2.82
CA LYS A 118 8.84 -1.63 -2.84
C LYS A 118 9.33 -0.30 -3.37
N ASN A 119 8.82 0.13 -4.53
CA ASN A 119 9.16 1.41 -5.12
C ASN A 119 8.82 2.59 -4.20
N TYR A 120 7.71 2.50 -3.50
CA TYR A 120 7.29 3.49 -2.50
C TYR A 120 8.26 3.56 -1.32
N VAL A 121 8.64 2.42 -0.77
CA VAL A 121 9.61 2.33 0.34
C VAL A 121 10.99 2.86 -0.09
N ASP A 122 11.45 2.51 -1.30
CA ASP A 122 12.71 3.01 -1.84
C ASP A 122 12.67 4.54 -2.09
N ALA A 123 11.55 5.05 -2.57
CA ALA A 123 11.37 6.49 -2.70
C ALA A 123 11.45 7.20 -1.33
N ILE A 124 10.83 6.63 -0.28
CA ILE A 124 10.92 7.17 1.08
C ILE A 124 12.37 7.18 1.59
N ARG A 125 13.17 6.17 1.25
CA ARG A 125 14.59 6.16 1.62
C ARG A 125 15.38 7.27 0.95
N GLN A 126 15.12 7.50 -0.34
CA GLN A 126 15.94 8.34 -1.20
C GLN A 126 15.51 9.81 -1.22
N LYS A 127 14.22 10.11 -1.10
CA LYS A 127 13.66 11.46 -1.28
C LYS A 127 13.32 12.12 0.05
N MET A 128 13.41 13.45 0.08
CA MET A 128 13.03 14.25 1.25
C MET A 128 11.50 14.26 1.45
N ILE A 129 10.75 14.38 0.36
CA ILE A 129 9.29 14.43 0.38
C ILE A 129 8.75 13.35 -0.57
N VAL A 130 7.82 12.53 -0.09
CA VAL A 130 7.21 11.46 -0.90
C VAL A 130 5.69 11.52 -0.81
N PHE A 131 5.04 11.54 -1.96
CA PHE A 131 3.60 11.35 -2.09
C PHE A 131 3.31 9.88 -2.40
N GLY A 132 2.60 9.19 -1.51
CA GLY A 132 2.11 7.83 -1.68
C GLY A 132 0.62 7.83 -2.01
N MET A 133 0.30 7.66 -3.29
CA MET A 133 -1.06 7.72 -3.82
C MET A 133 -1.60 6.34 -4.12
N GLY A 134 -2.90 6.14 -3.94
CA GLY A 134 -3.56 4.91 -4.37
C GLY A 134 -4.73 4.49 -3.48
N PRO A 135 -5.44 3.42 -3.84
CA PRO A 135 -6.65 3.00 -3.14
C PRO A 135 -6.38 2.53 -1.71
N ALA A 136 -7.43 2.49 -0.90
CA ALA A 136 -7.37 1.96 0.45
C ALA A 136 -6.91 0.49 0.47
N GLY A 137 -6.10 0.12 1.47
CA GLY A 137 -5.58 -1.24 1.62
C GLY A 137 -4.28 -1.53 0.85
N THR A 138 -3.68 -0.55 0.19
CA THR A 138 -2.35 -0.68 -0.44
C THR A 138 -1.18 -0.51 0.55
N GLY A 139 -1.44 -0.29 1.84
CA GLY A 139 -0.43 -0.22 2.88
C GLY A 139 0.35 1.10 2.98
N LYS A 140 -0.06 2.16 2.27
CA LYS A 140 0.63 3.46 2.22
C LYS A 140 1.01 3.99 3.61
N THR A 141 0.03 4.20 4.45
CA THR A 141 0.19 4.76 5.80
C THR A 141 0.98 3.82 6.71
N TYR A 142 0.71 2.52 6.62
CA TYR A 142 1.40 1.50 7.42
C TYR A 142 2.90 1.42 7.09
N LEU A 143 3.27 1.40 5.81
CA LEU A 143 4.66 1.39 5.37
C LEU A 143 5.37 2.70 5.70
N ALA A 144 4.70 3.85 5.55
CA ALA A 144 5.23 5.14 5.96
C ALA A 144 5.55 5.18 7.46
N MET A 145 4.66 4.62 8.31
CA MET A 145 4.90 4.51 9.75
C MET A 145 6.03 3.55 10.10
N ALA A 146 6.13 2.41 9.42
CA ALA A 146 7.25 1.50 9.60
C ALA A 146 8.59 2.19 9.29
N MET A 147 8.64 2.96 8.21
CA MET A 147 9.82 3.75 7.83
C MET A 147 10.14 4.85 8.85
N ALA A 148 9.10 5.56 9.35
CA ALA A 148 9.29 6.59 10.37
C ALA A 148 9.84 6.03 11.68
N ILE A 149 9.30 4.89 12.14
CA ILE A 149 9.77 4.23 13.37
C ILE A 149 11.20 3.72 13.18
N THR A 150 11.54 3.20 12.00
CA THR A 150 12.90 2.74 11.69
C THR A 150 13.88 3.91 11.70
N ALA A 151 13.56 5.01 11.03
CA ALA A 151 14.39 6.21 11.01
C ALA A 151 14.57 6.81 12.42
N PHE A 152 13.51 6.80 13.24
CA PHE A 152 13.57 7.26 14.62
C PHE A 152 14.45 6.34 15.52
N LYS A 153 14.30 5.02 15.38
CA LYS A 153 15.13 4.06 16.13
C LYS A 153 16.60 4.11 15.73
N ASN A 154 16.89 4.44 14.47
CA ASN A 154 18.25 4.61 13.96
C ASN A 154 18.83 6.01 14.24
N GLU A 155 18.10 6.86 14.97
CA GLU A 155 18.50 8.24 15.26
C GLU A 155 18.71 9.12 14.01
N GLU A 156 18.15 8.72 12.87
CA GLU A 156 18.15 9.50 11.63
C GLU A 156 17.29 10.76 11.76
N VAL A 157 16.28 10.72 12.66
CA VAL A 157 15.39 11.83 13.02
C VAL A 157 15.14 11.83 14.52
N GLY A 158 14.98 13.02 15.09
CA GLY A 158 14.73 13.18 16.52
C GLY A 158 13.26 13.03 16.93
N ARG A 159 12.32 13.11 15.98
CA ARG A 159 10.87 13.08 16.28
C ARG A 159 10.08 12.44 15.14
N ILE A 160 8.91 11.87 15.51
CA ILE A 160 7.88 11.46 14.57
C ILE A 160 6.66 12.37 14.74
N ILE A 161 6.16 12.95 13.66
CA ILE A 161 4.96 13.78 13.66
C ILE A 161 3.94 13.17 12.71
N LEU A 162 2.82 12.74 13.25
CA LEU A 162 1.70 12.19 12.49
C LEU A 162 0.58 13.21 12.46
N THR A 163 0.14 13.58 11.29
CA THR A 163 -0.93 14.55 11.12
C THR A 163 -1.96 14.12 10.11
N ARG A 164 -3.18 14.54 10.34
CA ARG A 164 -4.33 14.26 9.48
C ARG A 164 -5.20 15.52 9.38
N PRO A 165 -5.76 15.85 8.20
CA PRO A 165 -6.77 16.90 8.13
C PRO A 165 -7.97 16.50 8.99
N ALA A 166 -8.40 17.41 9.87
CA ALA A 166 -9.67 17.23 10.54
C ALA A 166 -10.77 17.56 9.53
N ILE A 167 -11.46 16.56 9.02
CA ILE A 167 -12.64 16.76 8.20
C ILE A 167 -13.85 16.45 9.03
N GLU A 168 -14.72 17.40 9.03
CA GLU A 168 -16.10 17.18 9.38
C GLU A 168 -16.77 16.47 8.20
N ALA A 169 -16.87 15.15 8.23
CA ALA A 169 -17.71 14.39 7.30
C ALA A 169 -19.19 14.73 7.58
N GLY A 170 -19.63 15.93 7.13
CA GLY A 170 -21.02 16.39 7.33
C GLY A 170 -21.40 16.75 8.79
N GLU A 171 -20.60 16.41 9.77
CA GLU A 171 -20.78 16.78 11.19
C GLU A 171 -19.80 17.85 11.57
N LYS A 172 -20.30 19.02 11.96
CA LYS A 172 -19.47 20.09 12.54
C LYS A 172 -18.88 19.57 13.83
N LEU A 173 -17.55 19.61 14.00
CA LEU A 173 -16.82 19.28 15.25
C LEU A 173 -17.48 19.88 16.52
N GLY A 174 -18.32 20.91 16.34
CA GLY A 174 -19.10 21.52 17.39
C GLY A 174 -20.18 20.66 18.04
N PHE A 175 -20.61 19.55 17.43
CA PHE A 175 -21.69 18.71 17.96
C PHE A 175 -21.22 17.54 18.85
N LEU A 176 -19.94 17.19 18.84
CA LEU A 176 -19.44 16.14 19.72
C LEU A 176 -19.16 16.71 21.12
N PRO A 177 -19.62 16.06 22.20
CA PRO A 177 -19.29 16.46 23.57
C PRO A 177 -17.80 16.19 23.87
N GLY A 178 -17.15 17.07 24.61
CA GLY A 178 -15.75 16.94 25.02
C GLY A 178 -14.85 18.07 24.50
N ASP A 179 -13.59 18.06 24.93
CA ASP A 179 -12.56 18.96 24.44
C ASP A 179 -12.17 18.67 22.99
N LEU A 180 -11.41 19.57 22.38
CA LEU A 180 -11.02 19.44 20.96
C LEU A 180 -10.20 18.17 20.69
N GLN A 181 -9.44 17.73 21.69
CA GLN A 181 -8.56 16.57 21.60
C GLN A 181 -9.37 15.27 21.60
N SER A 182 -10.35 15.12 22.48
CA SER A 182 -11.24 13.96 22.52
C SER A 182 -12.13 13.83 21.28
N LYS A 183 -12.45 14.93 20.61
CA LYS A 183 -13.22 14.97 19.36
C LYS A 183 -12.41 14.49 18.15
N VAL A 184 -11.09 14.68 18.18
CA VAL A 184 -10.19 14.33 17.07
C VAL A 184 -9.64 12.93 17.22
N ASP A 185 -9.57 12.40 18.43
CA ASP A 185 -8.98 11.11 18.77
C ASP A 185 -9.50 9.91 17.91
N PRO A 186 -10.83 9.80 17.65
CA PRO A 186 -11.34 8.73 16.79
C PRO A 186 -10.75 8.72 15.37
N TYR A 187 -10.46 9.91 14.82
CA TYR A 187 -9.87 10.03 13.48
C TYR A 187 -8.39 9.66 13.44
N LEU A 188 -7.71 9.72 14.57
CA LEU A 188 -6.29 9.38 14.71
C LEU A 188 -6.07 7.94 15.14
N ARG A 189 -7.11 7.22 15.56
CA ARG A 189 -7.03 5.85 16.05
C ARG A 189 -6.33 4.86 15.11
N PRO A 190 -6.57 4.88 13.78
CA PRO A 190 -5.83 3.99 12.87
C PRO A 190 -4.31 4.22 12.86
N LEU A 191 -3.87 5.43 13.19
CA LEU A 191 -2.45 5.76 13.32
C LEU A 191 -1.87 5.17 14.60
N TYR A 192 -2.61 5.23 15.71
CA TYR A 192 -2.21 4.60 16.97
C TYR A 192 -2.09 3.09 16.86
N ASP A 193 -3.04 2.43 16.19
CA ASP A 193 -3.04 0.98 16.03
C ASP A 193 -1.79 0.47 15.33
N ALA A 194 -1.33 1.17 14.29
CA ALA A 194 -0.11 0.81 13.59
C ALA A 194 1.16 1.08 14.43
N LEU A 195 1.18 2.18 15.20
CA LEU A 195 2.27 2.48 16.13
C LEU A 195 2.37 1.41 17.22
N TYR A 196 1.23 1.01 17.81
CA TYR A 196 1.19 -0.05 18.80
C TYR A 196 1.69 -1.38 18.25
N GLN A 197 1.32 -1.71 17.03
CA GLN A 197 1.74 -2.97 16.41
C GLN A 197 3.26 -3.04 16.16
N ILE A 198 3.89 -1.92 15.79
CA ILE A 198 5.30 -1.89 15.41
C ILE A 198 6.20 -1.56 16.60
N MET A 199 5.81 -0.59 17.43
CA MET A 199 6.63 -0.05 18.51
C MET A 199 6.28 -0.63 19.89
N GLY A 200 5.04 -1.06 20.08
CA GLY A 200 4.47 -1.46 21.37
C GLY A 200 3.83 -0.28 22.11
N ALA A 201 2.79 -0.56 22.88
CA ALA A 201 2.00 0.47 23.56
C ALA A 201 2.84 1.26 24.59
N GLU A 202 3.63 0.56 25.41
CA GLU A 202 4.47 1.18 26.45
C GLU A 202 5.52 2.12 25.84
N SER A 203 6.26 1.65 24.82
CA SER A 203 7.28 2.47 24.16
C SER A 203 6.66 3.67 23.46
N PHE A 204 5.51 3.48 22.80
CA PHE A 204 4.79 4.57 22.17
C PHE A 204 4.37 5.63 23.20
N GLN A 205 3.73 5.22 24.31
CA GLN A 205 3.27 6.13 25.34
C GLN A 205 4.40 6.95 25.96
N LYS A 206 5.50 6.28 26.29
CA LYS A 206 6.70 6.93 26.82
C LYS A 206 7.29 7.98 25.87
N ASN A 207 7.28 7.72 24.56
CA ASN A 207 7.77 8.67 23.58
C ASN A 207 6.77 9.83 23.31
N MET A 208 5.46 9.56 23.42
CA MET A 208 4.43 10.61 23.40
C MET A 208 4.59 11.58 24.58
N GLU A 209 4.74 11.06 25.81
CA GLU A 209 4.93 11.86 27.02
C GLU A 209 6.19 12.74 26.95
N LYS A 210 7.24 12.25 26.29
CA LYS A 210 8.48 13.00 26.04
C LYS A 210 8.37 14.00 24.87
N GLY A 211 7.26 14.03 24.15
CA GLY A 211 7.08 14.85 22.95
C GLY A 211 7.93 14.42 21.74
N LEU A 212 8.47 13.17 21.76
CA LEU A 212 9.24 12.61 20.67
C LEU A 212 8.36 12.00 19.57
N ILE A 213 7.14 11.62 19.92
CA ILE A 213 6.07 11.25 18.98
C ILE A 213 4.89 12.18 19.22
N GLU A 214 4.44 12.81 18.17
CA GLU A 214 3.28 13.70 18.20
C GLU A 214 2.23 13.20 17.19
N VAL A 215 0.99 13.11 17.65
CA VAL A 215 -0.16 12.80 16.79
C VAL A 215 -1.14 13.95 16.94
N ALA A 216 -1.35 14.72 15.87
CA ALA A 216 -2.13 15.95 15.92
C ALA A 216 -2.84 16.22 14.59
N THR A 217 -3.86 17.09 14.62
CA THR A 217 -4.48 17.54 13.38
C THR A 217 -3.59 18.51 12.62
N LEU A 218 -3.79 18.59 11.32
CA LEU A 218 -3.04 19.48 10.43
C LEU A 218 -3.07 20.96 10.86
N ALA A 219 -4.12 21.39 11.54
CA ALA A 219 -4.26 22.77 12.04
C ALA A 219 -3.14 23.13 13.04
N TYR A 220 -2.67 22.17 13.84
CA TYR A 220 -1.60 22.39 14.83
C TYR A 220 -0.19 22.55 14.21
N MET A 221 -0.05 22.26 12.90
CA MET A 221 1.22 22.47 12.20
C MET A 221 1.44 23.93 11.80
N ARG A 222 0.42 24.77 11.91
CA ARG A 222 0.50 26.19 11.52
C ARG A 222 1.49 26.94 12.41
N ARG A 223 2.32 27.80 11.79
CA ARG A 223 3.34 28.65 12.47
C ARG A 223 4.44 27.87 13.18
N ARG A 224 4.66 26.61 12.78
CA ARG A 224 5.78 25.79 13.29
C ARG A 224 6.80 25.61 12.18
N THR A 225 8.04 25.32 12.55
CA THR A 225 9.06 24.72 11.68
C THR A 225 9.34 23.31 12.22
N LEU A 226 9.25 22.32 11.36
CA LEU A 226 9.36 20.92 11.74
C LEU A 226 10.74 20.42 11.33
N ASP A 227 11.75 20.72 12.16
CA ASP A 227 13.14 20.28 11.95
C ASP A 227 13.38 18.91 12.56
N ASN A 228 14.36 18.19 12.01
CA ASN A 228 14.83 16.89 12.50
C ASN A 228 13.69 15.90 12.80
N SER A 229 12.73 15.82 11.89
CA SER A 229 11.47 15.09 12.12
C SER A 229 11.10 14.20 10.93
N PHE A 230 10.53 13.04 11.21
CA PHE A 230 9.81 12.26 10.21
C PHE A 230 8.33 12.61 10.30
N ILE A 231 7.79 13.20 9.24
CA ILE A 231 6.44 13.77 9.25
C ILE A 231 5.55 12.96 8.32
N ILE A 232 4.39 12.52 8.78
CA ILE A 232 3.39 11.83 7.95
C ILE A 232 2.11 12.67 7.92
N LEU A 233 1.69 13.07 6.72
CA LEU A 233 0.37 13.62 6.48
C LEU A 233 -0.51 12.55 5.85
N ASP A 234 -1.43 12.01 6.61
CA ASP A 234 -2.37 10.99 6.15
C ASP A 234 -3.70 11.60 5.67
N GLU A 235 -4.40 10.93 4.77
CA GLU A 235 -5.66 11.36 4.14
C GLU A 235 -5.57 12.75 3.48
N ALA A 236 -4.45 13.01 2.83
CA ALA A 236 -4.12 14.32 2.28
C ALA A 236 -5.06 14.79 1.15
N GLN A 237 -5.82 13.88 0.50
CA GLN A 237 -6.86 14.24 -0.47
C GLN A 237 -7.91 15.17 0.13
N ASN A 238 -8.03 15.15 1.43
CA ASN A 238 -8.99 15.93 2.20
C ASN A 238 -8.44 17.28 2.69
N THR A 239 -7.30 17.71 2.18
CA THR A 239 -6.77 19.05 2.40
C THR A 239 -7.26 20.03 1.34
N THR A 240 -7.38 21.31 1.71
CA THR A 240 -7.49 22.40 0.73
C THR A 240 -6.10 22.77 0.18
N PRO A 241 -5.99 23.48 -0.96
CA PRO A 241 -4.71 23.94 -1.51
C PRO A 241 -3.92 24.81 -0.51
N ALA A 242 -4.61 25.65 0.27
CA ALA A 242 -3.99 26.48 1.29
C ALA A 242 -3.42 25.66 2.44
N GLN A 243 -4.12 24.62 2.90
CA GLN A 243 -3.65 23.71 3.93
C GLN A 243 -2.45 22.89 3.47
N MET A 244 -2.49 22.34 2.25
CA MET A 244 -1.37 21.60 1.69
C MET A 244 -0.12 22.47 1.53
N LYS A 245 -0.26 23.68 0.98
CA LYS A 245 0.85 24.65 0.87
C LYS A 245 1.38 25.01 2.25
N MET A 246 0.51 25.28 3.22
CA MET A 246 0.90 25.56 4.60
C MET A 246 1.72 24.42 5.17
N PHE A 247 1.30 23.17 5.03
CA PHE A 247 1.99 22.00 5.54
C PHE A 247 3.39 21.84 4.91
N LEU A 248 3.47 21.82 3.58
CA LEU A 248 4.72 21.61 2.85
C LEU A 248 5.78 22.67 3.17
N THR A 249 5.35 23.90 3.48
CA THR A 249 6.25 24.97 3.89
C THR A 249 6.66 24.95 5.37
N ARG A 250 6.22 23.96 6.13
CA ARG A 250 6.65 23.73 7.52
C ARG A 250 7.80 22.74 7.66
N ILE A 251 8.05 21.95 6.63
CA ILE A 251 9.12 20.94 6.63
C ILE A 251 10.47 21.66 6.72
N GLY A 252 11.22 21.37 7.78
CA GLY A 252 12.49 22.01 8.08
C GLY A 252 13.70 21.12 7.77
N PHE A 253 14.86 21.56 8.23
CA PHE A 253 16.13 20.88 7.98
C PHE A 253 16.20 19.53 8.72
N GLY A 254 16.86 18.56 8.07
CA GLY A 254 16.99 17.21 8.61
C GLY A 254 15.69 16.43 8.70
N SER A 255 14.63 16.92 8.04
CA SER A 255 13.30 16.29 8.09
C SER A 255 12.98 15.54 6.82
N LYS A 256 12.14 14.53 6.95
CA LYS A 256 11.54 13.76 5.88
C LYS A 256 10.02 13.80 5.99
N ALA A 257 9.31 13.98 4.88
CA ALA A 257 7.86 14.01 4.88
C ALA A 257 7.28 12.98 3.92
N VAL A 258 6.27 12.27 4.39
CA VAL A 258 5.48 11.34 3.59
C VAL A 258 4.02 11.79 3.60
N ILE A 259 3.47 11.98 2.43
CA ILE A 259 2.09 12.41 2.23
C ILE A 259 1.32 11.24 1.61
N THR A 260 0.32 10.71 2.34
CA THR A 260 -0.51 9.62 1.84
C THR A 260 -1.90 10.10 1.47
N GLY A 261 -2.48 9.51 0.43
CA GLY A 261 -3.82 9.88 0.00
C GLY A 261 -4.45 8.93 -1.00
N ASP A 262 -5.77 9.03 -1.10
CA ASP A 262 -6.60 8.32 -2.08
C ASP A 262 -7.44 9.35 -2.85
N ALA A 263 -7.12 9.57 -4.12
CA ALA A 263 -7.83 10.54 -4.95
C ALA A 263 -9.32 10.22 -5.17
N THR A 264 -9.74 8.97 -4.89
CA THR A 264 -11.12 8.50 -5.04
C THR A 264 -11.97 8.74 -3.79
N GLN A 265 -11.34 8.94 -2.62
CA GLN A 265 -12.01 9.09 -1.33
C GLN A 265 -11.91 10.54 -0.82
N LYS A 266 -12.54 11.47 -1.54
CA LYS A 266 -12.58 12.89 -1.16
C LYS A 266 -13.85 13.20 -0.39
N ASP A 267 -13.68 13.65 0.87
CA ASP A 267 -14.77 14.08 1.75
C ASP A 267 -14.91 15.62 1.79
N LEU A 268 -14.26 16.32 0.88
CA LEU A 268 -14.36 17.76 0.74
C LEU A 268 -15.75 18.18 0.24
N SER A 269 -16.19 19.36 0.65
CA SER A 269 -17.47 19.92 0.15
C SER A 269 -17.50 19.98 -1.37
N PRO A 270 -18.67 19.75 -2.00
CA PRO A 270 -18.82 19.82 -3.45
C PRO A 270 -18.24 21.12 -4.04
N GLY A 271 -17.42 21.00 -5.09
CA GLY A 271 -16.77 22.14 -5.73
C GLY A 271 -15.42 22.56 -5.10
N THR A 272 -15.03 21.98 -3.97
CA THR A 272 -13.72 22.27 -3.35
C THR A 272 -12.62 21.47 -4.03
N THR A 273 -11.57 22.16 -4.50
CA THR A 273 -10.39 21.52 -5.09
C THR A 273 -9.53 20.89 -3.98
N SER A 274 -9.12 19.64 -4.17
CA SER A 274 -8.18 18.99 -3.26
C SER A 274 -6.79 19.62 -3.34
N GLY A 275 -6.20 19.91 -2.18
CA GLY A 275 -4.82 20.38 -2.06
C GLY A 275 -3.80 19.37 -2.56
N LEU A 276 -4.11 18.08 -2.40
CA LEU A 276 -3.29 17.00 -2.93
C LEU A 276 -3.23 17.03 -4.46
N ASP A 277 -4.38 17.18 -5.14
CA ASP A 277 -4.40 17.25 -6.61
C ASP A 277 -3.58 18.44 -7.14
N VAL A 278 -3.66 19.58 -6.45
CA VAL A 278 -2.88 20.77 -6.80
C VAL A 278 -1.39 20.52 -6.58
N ALA A 279 -1.02 19.95 -5.43
CA ALA A 279 0.37 19.66 -5.10
C ALA A 279 1.01 18.72 -6.13
N LEU A 280 0.33 17.63 -6.50
CA LEU A 280 0.82 16.68 -7.51
C LEU A 280 1.07 17.33 -8.87
N LYS A 281 0.24 18.29 -9.28
CA LYS A 281 0.44 19.03 -10.53
C LYS A 281 1.62 20.01 -10.47
N VAL A 282 1.72 20.74 -9.37
CA VAL A 282 2.71 21.83 -9.21
C VAL A 282 4.10 21.28 -8.92
N LEU A 283 4.20 20.20 -8.15
CA LEU A 283 5.47 19.68 -7.63
C LEU A 283 6.09 18.57 -8.51
N LYS A 284 5.44 18.17 -9.59
CA LYS A 284 5.89 17.07 -10.47
C LYS A 284 7.32 17.25 -11.02
N LYS A 285 7.82 18.49 -11.10
CA LYS A 285 9.14 18.81 -11.67
C LYS A 285 10.21 19.08 -10.60
N VAL A 286 9.92 18.83 -9.34
CA VAL A 286 10.86 19.04 -8.23
C VAL A 286 11.55 17.71 -7.94
N ASP A 287 12.83 17.61 -8.23
CA ASP A 287 13.57 16.34 -8.20
C ASP A 287 13.70 15.73 -6.80
N GLU A 288 13.64 16.52 -5.75
CA GLU A 288 13.68 16.08 -4.35
C GLU A 288 12.37 15.44 -3.89
N ILE A 289 11.33 15.54 -4.70
CA ILE A 289 9.99 15.00 -4.39
C ILE A 289 9.74 13.72 -5.17
N GLY A 290 9.38 12.66 -4.46
CA GLY A 290 8.93 11.41 -5.05
C GLY A 290 7.39 11.37 -5.14
N ILE A 291 6.86 10.93 -6.28
CA ILE A 291 5.43 10.65 -6.45
C ILE A 291 5.29 9.18 -6.80
N CYS A 292 4.67 8.41 -5.90
CA CYS A 292 4.48 6.97 -6.04
C CYS A 292 2.98 6.67 -6.15
N GLU A 293 2.60 6.03 -7.24
CA GLU A 293 1.22 5.58 -7.48
C GLU A 293 1.12 4.08 -7.21
N LEU A 294 0.41 3.72 -6.16
CA LEU A 294 0.01 2.35 -5.88
C LEU A 294 -1.35 2.09 -6.53
N THR A 295 -1.52 0.89 -7.07
CA THR A 295 -2.69 0.51 -7.83
C THR A 295 -3.53 -0.54 -7.11
N SER A 296 -4.63 -0.98 -7.72
CA SER A 296 -5.41 -2.11 -7.22
C SER A 296 -4.59 -3.43 -7.10
N GLN A 297 -3.50 -3.56 -7.86
CA GLN A 297 -2.59 -4.71 -7.76
C GLN A 297 -1.79 -4.72 -6.46
N ASP A 298 -1.60 -3.53 -5.84
CA ASP A 298 -0.89 -3.37 -4.58
C ASP A 298 -1.78 -3.55 -3.35
N VAL A 299 -3.08 -3.81 -3.53
CA VAL A 299 -4.02 -4.02 -2.43
C VAL A 299 -3.75 -5.35 -1.74
N VAL A 300 -3.36 -5.26 -0.46
CA VAL A 300 -3.08 -6.41 0.40
C VAL A 300 -4.25 -6.59 1.37
N ARG A 301 -5.22 -7.41 1.00
CA ARG A 301 -6.43 -7.68 1.79
C ARG A 301 -6.73 -9.17 1.84
N HIS A 302 -7.48 -9.57 2.87
CA HIS A 302 -8.00 -10.94 2.93
C HIS A 302 -8.82 -11.28 1.68
N PRO A 303 -8.68 -12.47 1.07
CA PRO A 303 -9.37 -12.82 -0.19
C PRO A 303 -10.89 -12.61 -0.16
N VAL A 304 -11.54 -12.91 0.99
CA VAL A 304 -12.98 -12.67 1.16
C VAL A 304 -13.31 -11.18 1.10
N VAL A 305 -12.47 -10.32 1.71
CA VAL A 305 -12.68 -8.86 1.68
C VAL A 305 -12.52 -8.32 0.26
N GLN A 306 -11.57 -8.84 -0.53
CA GLN A 306 -11.43 -8.47 -1.95
C GLN A 306 -12.70 -8.84 -2.74
N LYS A 307 -13.27 -10.02 -2.51
CA LYS A 307 -14.53 -10.44 -3.14
C LYS A 307 -15.71 -9.54 -2.74
N ILE A 308 -15.78 -9.14 -1.48
CA ILE A 308 -16.82 -8.22 -1.00
C ILE A 308 -16.68 -6.87 -1.70
N VAL A 309 -15.50 -6.27 -1.71
CA VAL A 309 -15.27 -4.97 -2.37
C VAL A 309 -15.66 -5.03 -3.85
N LYS A 310 -15.21 -6.06 -4.55
CA LYS A 310 -15.56 -6.26 -5.97
C LYS A 310 -17.06 -6.39 -6.20
N ALA A 311 -17.77 -7.11 -5.33
CA ALA A 311 -19.23 -7.25 -5.44
C ALA A 311 -19.96 -5.90 -5.29
N TYR A 312 -19.50 -5.04 -4.37
CA TYR A 312 -20.04 -3.68 -4.21
C TYR A 312 -19.71 -2.78 -5.39
N GLU A 313 -18.49 -2.79 -5.89
CA GLU A 313 -18.08 -2.04 -7.09
C GLU A 313 -18.92 -2.44 -8.32
N ASP A 314 -19.14 -3.73 -8.53
CA ASP A 314 -19.97 -4.25 -9.61
C ASP A 314 -21.44 -3.77 -9.48
N TYR A 315 -21.96 -3.74 -8.25
CA TYR A 315 -23.31 -3.25 -7.97
C TYR A 315 -23.44 -1.74 -8.26
N GLU A 316 -22.50 -0.93 -7.79
CA GLU A 316 -22.47 0.51 -8.03
C GLU A 316 -22.34 0.86 -9.51
N ASN A 317 -21.47 0.15 -10.23
CA ASN A 317 -21.26 0.34 -11.66
C ASN A 317 -22.53 0.00 -12.47
N ARG A 318 -23.27 -1.05 -12.07
CA ARG A 318 -24.57 -1.38 -12.68
C ARG A 318 -25.60 -0.27 -12.44
N ASN A 319 -25.63 0.29 -11.25
CA ASN A 319 -26.55 1.38 -10.91
C ASN A 319 -26.21 2.68 -11.65
N LYS A 320 -24.93 3.06 -11.75
CA LYS A 320 -24.47 4.20 -12.53
C LYS A 320 -24.85 4.06 -14.02
N LYS A 321 -24.68 2.87 -14.60
CA LYS A 321 -25.10 2.61 -15.98
C LYS A 321 -26.62 2.77 -16.17
N LYS A 322 -27.44 2.21 -15.26
CA LYS A 322 -28.91 2.35 -15.31
C LYS A 322 -29.34 3.82 -15.21
N GLN A 323 -28.74 4.60 -14.31
CA GLN A 323 -29.01 6.02 -14.17
C GLN A 323 -28.61 6.83 -15.42
N ALA A 324 -27.44 6.53 -16.01
CA ALA A 324 -27.00 7.16 -17.24
C ALA A 324 -27.93 6.84 -18.44
N GLU A 325 -28.41 5.61 -18.53
CA GLU A 325 -29.39 5.22 -19.58
C GLU A 325 -30.74 5.86 -19.37
N GLN A 326 -31.23 6.00 -18.14
CA GLN A 326 -32.46 6.72 -17.82
C GLN A 326 -32.33 8.20 -18.16
N LYS A 327 -31.22 8.85 -17.83
CA LYS A 327 -30.98 10.26 -18.16
C LYS A 327 -30.96 10.48 -19.66
N LYS A 328 -30.30 9.63 -20.45
CA LYS A 328 -30.29 9.68 -21.89
C LYS A 328 -31.68 9.46 -22.52
N LYS A 329 -32.57 8.67 -21.89
CA LYS A 329 -33.96 8.48 -22.34
C LYS A 329 -34.83 9.70 -22.06
N TRP A 330 -34.54 10.42 -20.98
CA TRP A 330 -35.24 11.68 -20.66
C TRP A 330 -34.83 12.83 -21.59
N GLU A 331 -33.55 12.94 -21.92
CA GLU A 331 -33.01 13.97 -22.82
C GLU A 331 -33.43 13.80 -24.30
N LYS A 332 -33.93 12.60 -24.66
CA LYS A 332 -34.44 12.30 -26.00
C LYS A 332 -35.96 12.43 -26.14
N ARG A 333 -36.67 12.79 -25.08
CA ARG A 333 -38.12 13.14 -25.10
C ARG A 333 -38.32 14.63 -25.01
#